data_ee883bcbd6568644cf1610017cfb8cb6
#
_entry.id   ee883bcbd6568644cf1610017cfb8cb6
#
_cell.length_a   1.000
_cell.length_b   1.000
_cell.length_c   1.000
_cell.angle_alpha   90.00
_cell.angle_beta   90.00
_cell.angle_gamma   90.00
#
_symmetry.space_group_name_H-M   'P 1'
#
loop_
_entity.id
_entity.type
_entity.pdbx_description
1 polymer ?
#
loop_
_entity_poly.entity_id
_entity_poly.type
_entity_poly.pdbx_seq_one_letter_code
_entity_poly.pdbx_strand_id
1 'polypeptide(L)'
;EENIKSTVVKNQVEIQEVITKSISKNINSELKLIIFELSLLAESEHLQEDIGTKESNELINQTFNRINSISPAAQILALDNDFKVLSQASKNHDSFVGATVRGLSDLIDSEQGKTVTEPRILTINTSLFDEPEIAITFPIVNKETGIHNGLLLVTFPSSEFFKRHGNIYDIESQFLMVMDENSVLLIHPNMENVGKNFFDDEIQQDISHNAALNEHIAHVLEGNLSTIIFTLDDNIGERINSAIPVDISGKTEFIFAVVTPTHSINQEIDEIIFFTKIQTVLLLISIIAVLLVFIVKR
;
A
#
# COMPACT_ATOMS: atom_id res chain seq x y z
N GLU A 1 15.96 -14.41 30.44
CA GLU A 1 16.28 -14.05 29.06
C GLU A 1 15.12 -14.43 28.11
N GLU A 2 14.67 -15.67 28.13
CA GLU A 2 13.55 -16.18 27.31
C GLU A 2 12.23 -15.42 27.58
N ASN A 3 11.92 -15.11 28.83
CA ASN A 3 10.77 -14.27 29.20
C ASN A 3 10.85 -12.83 28.64
N ILE A 4 12.04 -12.27 28.53
CA ILE A 4 12.23 -10.93 27.98
C ILE A 4 11.95 -10.98 26.49
N LYS A 5 12.52 -11.94 25.76
CA LYS A 5 12.30 -12.10 24.30
C LYS A 5 10.82 -12.29 24.00
N SER A 6 10.14 -13.19 24.71
CA SER A 6 8.69 -13.41 24.53
C SER A 6 7.87 -12.13 24.78
N THR A 7 8.22 -11.36 25.82
CA THR A 7 7.52 -10.10 26.12
C THR A 7 7.76 -9.06 25.04
N VAL A 8 8.97 -8.95 24.51
CA VAL A 8 9.29 -7.97 23.46
C VAL A 8 8.61 -8.35 22.15
N VAL A 9 8.60 -9.63 21.75
CA VAL A 9 7.87 -10.10 20.57
C VAL A 9 6.38 -9.77 20.69
N LYS A 10 5.77 -10.01 21.87
CA LYS A 10 4.38 -9.65 22.13
C LYS A 10 4.13 -8.14 21.98
N ASN A 11 4.99 -7.31 22.57
CA ASN A 11 4.89 -5.86 22.45
C ASN A 11 5.04 -5.42 20.98
N GLN A 12 5.93 -6.09 20.23
CA GLN A 12 6.11 -5.80 18.81
C GLN A 12 4.85 -6.11 17.98
N VAL A 13 4.15 -7.19 18.30
CA VAL A 13 2.83 -7.49 17.69
C VAL A 13 1.86 -6.34 17.92
N GLU A 14 1.73 -5.86 19.15
CA GLU A 14 0.82 -4.76 19.49
C GLU A 14 1.22 -3.45 18.79
N ILE A 15 2.52 -3.13 18.75
CA ILE A 15 3.05 -1.95 18.05
C ILE A 15 2.76 -2.07 16.56
N GLN A 16 3.04 -3.22 15.95
CA GLN A 16 2.85 -3.45 14.52
C GLN A 16 1.38 -3.32 14.12
N GLU A 17 0.44 -3.80 14.94
CA GLU A 17 -0.99 -3.58 14.71
C GLU A 17 -1.37 -2.10 14.71
N VAL A 18 -0.89 -1.34 15.69
CA VAL A 18 -1.17 0.11 15.79
C VAL A 18 -0.65 0.84 14.56
N ILE A 19 0.56 0.53 14.15
CA ILE A 19 1.19 1.14 12.98
C ILE A 19 0.44 0.76 11.71
N THR A 20 0.12 -0.51 11.51
CA THR A 20 -0.63 -0.99 10.34
C THR A 20 -2.00 -0.32 10.25
N LYS A 21 -2.71 -0.14 11.38
CA LYS A 21 -3.96 0.64 11.45
C LYS A 21 -3.77 2.11 11.04
N SER A 22 -2.69 2.73 11.51
CA SER A 22 -2.38 4.13 11.17
C SER A 22 -2.11 4.29 9.67
N ILE A 23 -1.36 3.38 9.09
CA ILE A 23 -1.05 3.37 7.66
C ILE A 23 -2.33 3.22 6.83
N SER A 24 -3.17 2.23 7.14
CA SER A 24 -4.45 2.03 6.44
C SER A 24 -5.33 3.28 6.49
N LYS A 25 -5.41 3.93 7.66
CA LYS A 25 -6.17 5.18 7.81
C LYS A 25 -5.58 6.31 6.96
N ASN A 26 -4.26 6.43 6.88
CA ASN A 26 -3.61 7.46 6.06
C ASN A 26 -3.87 7.23 4.57
N ILE A 27 -3.72 5.99 4.09
CA ILE A 27 -4.02 5.61 2.71
C ILE A 27 -5.48 5.91 2.37
N ASN A 28 -6.42 5.50 3.23
CA ASN A 28 -7.85 5.75 3.04
C ASN A 28 -8.14 7.27 2.95
N SER A 29 -7.53 8.07 3.82
CA SER A 29 -7.71 9.53 3.80
C SER A 29 -7.15 10.16 2.53
N GLU A 30 -6.00 9.69 2.06
CA GLU A 30 -5.36 10.16 0.82
C GLU A 30 -6.22 9.81 -0.41
N LEU A 31 -6.66 8.57 -0.53
CA LEU A 31 -7.53 8.13 -1.64
C LEU A 31 -8.86 8.91 -1.66
N LYS A 32 -9.46 9.19 -0.50
CA LYS A 32 -10.66 10.03 -0.42
C LYS A 32 -10.43 11.46 -0.89
N LEU A 33 -9.27 12.05 -0.58
CA LEU A 33 -8.92 13.38 -1.08
C LEU A 33 -8.75 13.38 -2.60
N ILE A 34 -8.13 12.35 -3.15
CA ILE A 34 -7.97 12.20 -4.61
C ILE A 34 -9.35 12.05 -5.29
N ILE A 35 -10.23 11.20 -4.76
CA ILE A 35 -11.59 11.02 -5.25
C ILE A 35 -12.37 12.35 -5.19
N PHE A 36 -12.20 13.13 -4.13
CA PHE A 36 -12.82 14.45 -4.00
C PHE A 36 -12.32 15.42 -5.09
N GLU A 37 -11.01 15.49 -5.34
CA GLU A 37 -10.46 16.32 -6.42
C GLU A 37 -10.98 15.91 -7.81
N LEU A 38 -11.11 14.60 -8.06
CA LEU A 38 -11.70 14.09 -9.31
C LEU A 38 -13.18 14.42 -9.42
N SER A 39 -13.92 14.39 -8.30
CA SER A 39 -15.34 14.78 -8.31
C SER A 39 -15.53 16.24 -8.69
N LEU A 40 -14.71 17.14 -8.16
CA LEU A 40 -14.73 18.55 -8.52
C LEU A 40 -14.42 18.78 -10.01
N LEU A 41 -13.47 18.02 -10.54
CA LEU A 41 -13.12 18.09 -11.95
C LEU A 41 -14.27 17.58 -12.84
N ALA A 42 -14.84 16.41 -12.51
CA ALA A 42 -15.95 15.81 -13.26
C ALA A 42 -17.23 16.67 -13.23
N GLU A 43 -17.40 17.47 -12.18
CA GLU A 43 -18.54 18.37 -12.01
C GLU A 43 -18.39 19.71 -12.75
N SER A 44 -17.23 19.99 -13.36
CA SER A 44 -17.01 21.23 -14.10
C SER A 44 -17.84 21.26 -15.40
N GLU A 45 -18.48 22.38 -15.70
CA GLU A 45 -19.27 22.55 -16.92
C GLU A 45 -18.45 22.24 -18.18
N HIS A 46 -17.23 22.72 -18.26
CA HIS A 46 -16.34 22.50 -19.41
C HIS A 46 -16.04 21.02 -19.69
N LEU A 47 -15.97 20.17 -18.65
CA LEU A 47 -15.76 18.74 -18.85
C LEU A 47 -17.08 18.03 -19.19
N GLN A 48 -18.20 18.51 -18.63
CA GLN A 48 -19.52 17.94 -18.91
C GLN A 48 -20.02 18.26 -20.32
N GLU A 49 -19.61 19.39 -20.92
CA GLU A 49 -20.02 19.80 -22.23
C GLU A 49 -19.14 19.20 -23.32
N ASP A 50 -17.82 19.32 -23.22
CA ASP A 50 -16.90 18.84 -24.25
C ASP A 50 -15.50 18.54 -23.66
N ILE A 51 -15.14 17.26 -23.66
CA ILE A 51 -13.81 16.77 -23.25
C ILE A 51 -12.82 17.02 -24.40
N GLY A 52 -11.64 17.60 -24.08
CA GLY A 52 -10.58 17.83 -25.07
C GLY A 52 -10.50 19.28 -25.58
N THR A 53 -11.36 20.16 -25.09
CA THR A 53 -11.24 21.60 -25.34
C THR A 53 -10.01 22.16 -24.59
N LYS A 54 -9.63 23.40 -24.95
CA LYS A 54 -8.53 24.08 -24.27
C LYS A 54 -8.84 24.28 -22.79
N GLU A 55 -10.07 24.68 -22.49
CA GLU A 55 -10.57 24.94 -21.14
C GLU A 55 -10.59 23.68 -20.29
N SER A 56 -11.07 22.55 -20.83
CA SER A 56 -11.05 21.25 -20.15
C SER A 56 -9.61 20.76 -19.90
N ASN A 57 -8.69 20.96 -20.84
CA ASN A 57 -7.27 20.61 -20.70
C ASN A 57 -6.58 21.44 -19.61
N GLU A 58 -6.88 22.74 -19.49
CA GLU A 58 -6.35 23.59 -18.42
C GLU A 58 -6.83 23.10 -17.03
N LEU A 59 -8.10 22.74 -16.89
CA LEU A 59 -8.67 22.19 -15.65
C LEU A 59 -8.05 20.84 -15.28
N ILE A 60 -7.86 19.94 -16.24
CA ILE A 60 -7.21 18.64 -16.03
C ILE A 60 -5.77 18.85 -15.54
N ASN A 61 -4.99 19.77 -16.14
CA ASN A 61 -3.65 20.09 -15.70
C ASN A 61 -3.61 20.69 -14.29
N GLN A 62 -4.53 21.58 -13.94
CA GLN A 62 -4.61 22.16 -12.60
C GLN A 62 -4.95 21.08 -11.57
N THR A 63 -5.90 20.20 -11.88
CA THR A 63 -6.28 19.09 -10.99
C THR A 63 -5.15 18.08 -10.85
N PHE A 64 -4.43 17.78 -11.95
CA PHE A 64 -3.23 16.95 -11.88
C PHE A 64 -2.20 17.52 -10.90
N ASN A 65 -1.91 18.81 -10.96
CA ASN A 65 -0.98 19.45 -10.05
C ASN A 65 -1.45 19.38 -8.59
N ARG A 66 -2.74 19.53 -8.31
CA ARG A 66 -3.30 19.37 -6.96
C ARG A 66 -3.18 17.93 -6.47
N ILE A 67 -3.59 16.96 -7.27
CA ILE A 67 -3.48 15.53 -6.93
C ILE A 67 -2.02 15.14 -6.74
N ASN A 68 -1.13 15.58 -7.63
CA ASN A 68 0.30 15.28 -7.52
C ASN A 68 0.96 15.91 -6.26
N SER A 69 0.36 16.93 -5.68
CA SER A 69 0.80 17.49 -4.38
C SER A 69 0.34 16.65 -3.18
N ILE A 70 -0.74 15.88 -3.34
CA ILE A 70 -1.26 14.94 -2.34
C ILE A 70 -0.51 13.62 -2.45
N SER A 71 -0.45 13.09 -3.66
CA SER A 71 0.13 11.78 -4.01
C SER A 71 0.82 11.84 -5.36
N PRO A 72 2.02 11.24 -5.53
CA PRO A 72 2.74 11.29 -6.79
C PRO A 72 2.00 10.52 -7.88
N ALA A 73 1.07 11.22 -8.57
CA ALA A 73 0.34 10.70 -9.70
C ALA A 73 1.25 10.57 -10.95
N ALA A 74 1.07 9.50 -11.71
CA ALA A 74 1.71 9.35 -13.01
C ALA A 74 1.02 10.25 -14.03
N GLN A 75 -0.32 10.19 -14.09
CA GLN A 75 -1.13 10.95 -15.05
C GLN A 75 -2.60 11.02 -14.64
N ILE A 76 -3.29 11.98 -15.27
CA ILE A 76 -4.76 12.00 -15.39
C ILE A 76 -5.11 11.91 -16.85
N LEU A 77 -6.03 11.02 -17.20
CA LEU A 77 -6.61 10.87 -18.52
C LEU A 77 -8.11 11.20 -18.46
N ALA A 78 -8.61 11.92 -19.44
CA ALA A 78 -10.04 12.03 -19.68
C ALA A 78 -10.37 11.22 -20.94
N LEU A 79 -11.28 10.27 -20.79
CA LEU A 79 -11.64 9.26 -21.78
C LEU A 79 -13.06 9.48 -22.25
N ASP A 80 -13.34 9.14 -23.51
CA ASP A 80 -14.72 9.00 -23.98
C ASP A 80 -15.34 7.66 -23.54
N ASN A 81 -16.57 7.40 -24.00
CA ASN A 81 -17.29 6.18 -23.67
C ASN A 81 -16.70 4.90 -24.30
N ASP A 82 -15.81 5.05 -25.28
CA ASP A 82 -15.05 3.95 -25.92
C ASP A 82 -13.64 3.81 -25.32
N PHE A 83 -13.38 4.45 -24.16
CA PHE A 83 -12.10 4.48 -23.46
C PHE A 83 -10.94 5.05 -24.27
N LYS A 84 -11.24 5.90 -25.25
CA LYS A 84 -10.25 6.66 -26.02
C LYS A 84 -9.85 7.91 -25.25
N VAL A 85 -8.56 8.15 -25.16
CA VAL A 85 -8.00 9.33 -24.49
C VAL A 85 -8.28 10.59 -25.31
N LEU A 86 -9.07 11.50 -24.77
CA LEU A 86 -9.38 12.80 -25.38
C LEU A 86 -8.47 13.91 -24.80
N SER A 87 -8.09 13.80 -23.55
CA SER A 87 -7.23 14.77 -22.85
C SER A 87 -6.34 14.08 -21.83
N GLN A 88 -5.20 14.69 -21.55
CA GLN A 88 -4.18 14.14 -20.65
C GLN A 88 -3.43 15.24 -19.92
N ALA A 89 -3.09 14.95 -18.63
CA ALA A 89 -2.01 15.62 -17.89
C ALA A 89 -1.11 14.56 -17.27
N SER A 90 0.21 14.69 -17.42
CA SER A 90 1.17 13.70 -16.92
C SER A 90 2.50 14.33 -16.56
N LYS A 91 3.30 13.64 -15.72
CA LYS A 91 4.70 13.99 -15.46
C LYS A 91 5.60 13.76 -16.68
N ASN A 92 5.32 12.71 -17.42
CA ASN A 92 6.09 12.32 -18.58
C ASN A 92 5.53 13.02 -19.83
N HIS A 93 6.38 13.31 -20.79
CA HIS A 93 5.97 13.99 -22.03
C HIS A 93 5.31 13.07 -23.06
N ASP A 94 5.15 11.78 -22.74
CA ASP A 94 4.50 10.84 -23.63
C ASP A 94 3.01 11.15 -23.73
N SER A 95 2.51 11.32 -24.95
CA SER A 95 1.12 11.63 -25.18
C SER A 95 0.34 10.37 -25.56
N PHE A 96 -0.68 10.06 -24.77
CA PHE A 96 -1.64 9.00 -25.06
C PHE A 96 -2.91 9.51 -25.75
N VAL A 97 -3.00 10.82 -26.03
CA VAL A 97 -4.18 11.40 -26.70
C VAL A 97 -4.44 10.70 -28.03
N GLY A 98 -5.65 10.20 -28.19
CA GLY A 98 -6.08 9.40 -29.35
C GLY A 98 -5.88 7.89 -29.22
N ALA A 99 -5.14 7.43 -28.20
CA ALA A 99 -5.02 6.01 -27.91
C ALA A 99 -6.24 5.49 -27.13
N THR A 100 -6.53 4.19 -27.22
CA THR A 100 -7.55 3.51 -26.40
C THR A 100 -6.88 2.76 -25.26
N VAL A 101 -7.35 2.94 -24.03
CA VAL A 101 -6.87 2.23 -22.86
C VAL A 101 -7.45 0.81 -22.87
N ARG A 102 -6.67 -0.12 -23.45
CA ARG A 102 -7.09 -1.53 -23.59
C ARG A 102 -7.10 -2.21 -22.21
N GLY A 103 -8.07 -3.12 -22.02
CA GLY A 103 -8.23 -3.87 -20.77
C GLY A 103 -9.00 -3.11 -19.68
N LEU A 104 -9.21 -1.79 -19.84
CA LEU A 104 -10.03 -1.04 -18.89
C LEU A 104 -11.51 -1.45 -19.01
N SER A 105 -11.99 -1.73 -20.24
CA SER A 105 -13.34 -2.28 -20.45
C SER A 105 -13.56 -3.57 -19.68
N ASP A 106 -12.62 -4.50 -19.76
CA ASP A 106 -12.75 -5.83 -19.14
C ASP A 106 -12.77 -5.72 -17.60
N LEU A 107 -12.00 -4.78 -17.04
CA LEU A 107 -11.99 -4.49 -15.60
C LEU A 107 -13.27 -3.80 -15.12
N ILE A 108 -13.86 -2.94 -15.98
CA ILE A 108 -15.08 -2.20 -15.64
C ILE A 108 -16.33 -3.02 -15.96
N ASP A 109 -16.35 -3.75 -17.08
CA ASP A 109 -17.51 -4.54 -17.56
C ASP A 109 -17.65 -5.89 -16.87
N SER A 110 -16.56 -6.45 -16.31
CA SER A 110 -16.58 -7.77 -15.69
C SER A 110 -17.61 -7.90 -14.56
N GLU A 111 -18.01 -6.81 -13.95
CA GLU A 111 -18.96 -6.85 -12.84
C GLU A 111 -20.43 -6.61 -13.20
N GLN A 112 -20.84 -6.04 -14.36
CA GLN A 112 -22.27 -5.85 -14.63
C GLN A 112 -22.70 -5.41 -16.04
N GLY A 113 -21.81 -5.18 -17.01
CA GLY A 113 -22.22 -4.69 -18.36
C GLY A 113 -22.89 -3.31 -18.30
N LYS A 114 -22.48 -2.43 -17.42
CA LYS A 114 -23.08 -1.12 -17.17
C LYS A 114 -22.04 -0.01 -17.22
N THR A 115 -22.49 1.15 -17.68
CA THR A 115 -21.80 2.42 -17.59
C THR A 115 -21.29 2.65 -16.15
N VAL A 116 -20.03 3.06 -15.99
CA VAL A 116 -19.48 3.43 -14.68
C VAL A 116 -20.30 4.57 -14.11
N THR A 117 -21.00 4.33 -13.01
CA THR A 117 -21.84 5.33 -12.34
C THR A 117 -21.25 5.85 -11.05
N GLU A 118 -20.23 5.16 -10.53
CA GLU A 118 -19.58 5.48 -9.24
C GLU A 118 -18.07 5.44 -9.40
N PRO A 119 -17.31 6.17 -8.55
CA PRO A 119 -15.86 6.05 -8.50
C PRO A 119 -15.44 4.62 -8.20
N ARG A 120 -14.41 4.16 -8.89
CA ARG A 120 -13.82 2.84 -8.65
C ARG A 120 -12.31 2.95 -8.51
N ILE A 121 -11.76 2.08 -7.69
CA ILE A 121 -10.33 1.87 -7.58
C ILE A 121 -10.02 0.52 -8.21
N LEU A 122 -9.04 0.49 -9.08
CA LEU A 122 -8.68 -0.67 -9.89
C LEU A 122 -7.17 -0.83 -9.86
N THR A 123 -6.71 -2.05 -10.01
CA THR A 123 -5.32 -2.32 -10.36
C THR A 123 -5.23 -2.51 -11.86
N ILE A 124 -4.41 -1.71 -12.53
CA ILE A 124 -4.18 -1.81 -13.97
C ILE A 124 -2.79 -2.39 -14.19
N ASN A 125 -2.74 -3.54 -14.84
CA ASN A 125 -1.52 -4.16 -15.32
C ASN A 125 -1.61 -4.29 -16.84
N THR A 126 -1.18 -3.25 -17.56
CA THR A 126 -1.23 -3.21 -19.02
C THR A 126 0.16 -2.93 -19.58
N SER A 127 0.37 -3.27 -20.86
CA SER A 127 1.61 -2.97 -21.58
C SER A 127 1.89 -1.46 -21.77
N LEU A 128 1.01 -0.59 -21.29
CA LEU A 128 1.21 0.86 -21.29
C LEU A 128 2.03 1.33 -20.08
N PHE A 129 2.19 0.50 -19.05
CA PHE A 129 2.86 0.83 -17.81
C PHE A 129 3.97 -0.20 -17.53
N ASP A 130 5.07 0.27 -16.98
CA ASP A 130 6.24 -0.57 -16.65
C ASP A 130 6.03 -1.44 -15.40
N GLU A 131 5.07 -1.07 -14.56
CA GLU A 131 4.67 -1.77 -13.34
C GLU A 131 3.14 -1.70 -13.15
N PRO A 132 2.55 -2.55 -12.29
CA PRO A 132 1.14 -2.41 -11.92
C PRO A 132 0.86 -1.01 -11.37
N GLU A 133 -0.20 -0.38 -11.85
CA GLU A 133 -0.65 0.93 -11.39
C GLU A 133 -1.98 0.83 -10.65
N ILE A 134 -2.10 1.61 -9.59
CA ILE A 134 -3.40 1.90 -8.98
C ILE A 134 -4.09 2.91 -9.86
N ALA A 135 -5.30 2.63 -10.26
CA ALA A 135 -6.13 3.51 -11.05
C ALA A 135 -7.40 3.88 -10.29
N ILE A 136 -7.71 5.16 -10.26
CA ILE A 136 -8.98 5.65 -9.75
C ILE A 136 -9.76 6.19 -10.92
N THR A 137 -10.95 5.61 -11.15
CA THR A 137 -11.86 6.04 -12.18
C THR A 137 -12.99 6.88 -11.58
N PHE A 138 -13.41 7.91 -12.31
CA PHE A 138 -14.53 8.76 -11.92
C PHE A 138 -15.39 9.09 -13.15
N PRO A 139 -16.71 8.81 -13.13
CA PRO A 139 -17.58 9.07 -14.28
C PRO A 139 -17.79 10.56 -14.51
N ILE A 140 -17.82 10.96 -15.78
CA ILE A 140 -18.22 12.30 -16.22
C ILE A 140 -19.68 12.23 -16.65
N VAL A 141 -20.58 12.79 -15.84
CA VAL A 141 -22.02 12.77 -16.12
C VAL A 141 -22.53 14.19 -16.23
N ASN A 142 -23.19 14.50 -17.32
CA ASN A 142 -23.86 15.79 -17.48
C ASN A 142 -25.03 15.88 -16.47
N LYS A 143 -24.97 16.84 -15.56
CA LYS A 143 -25.95 16.98 -14.48
C LYS A 143 -27.34 17.35 -14.95
N GLU A 144 -27.47 18.06 -16.07
CA GLU A 144 -28.75 18.48 -16.58
C GLU A 144 -29.48 17.37 -17.34
N THR A 145 -28.74 16.59 -18.13
CA THR A 145 -29.31 15.55 -18.98
C THR A 145 -29.20 14.15 -18.41
N GLY A 146 -28.32 13.93 -17.41
CA GLY A 146 -27.98 12.61 -16.90
C GLY A 146 -27.19 11.75 -17.89
N ILE A 147 -26.72 12.33 -19.01
CA ILE A 147 -25.95 11.59 -20.03
C ILE A 147 -24.51 11.40 -19.52
N HIS A 148 -24.02 10.18 -19.67
CA HIS A 148 -22.65 9.83 -19.41
C HIS A 148 -21.77 10.25 -20.59
N ASN A 149 -20.85 11.17 -20.38
CA ASN A 149 -20.02 11.76 -21.43
C ASN A 149 -18.62 11.15 -21.51
N GLY A 150 -18.21 10.39 -20.49
CA GLY A 150 -16.90 9.77 -20.43
C GLY A 150 -16.43 9.45 -19.02
N LEU A 151 -15.12 9.26 -18.86
CA LEU A 151 -14.49 8.81 -17.63
C LEU A 151 -13.20 9.59 -17.37
N LEU A 152 -12.99 10.02 -16.14
CA LEU A 152 -11.67 10.40 -15.64
C LEU A 152 -10.95 9.17 -15.12
N LEU A 153 -9.67 9.07 -15.42
CA LEU A 153 -8.77 8.04 -14.94
C LEU A 153 -7.50 8.71 -14.40
N VAL A 154 -7.22 8.56 -13.11
CA VAL A 154 -5.92 8.94 -12.55
C VAL A 154 -5.15 7.68 -12.19
N THR A 155 -3.87 7.64 -12.50
CA THR A 155 -3.02 6.48 -12.22
C THR A 155 -1.84 6.85 -11.33
N PHE A 156 -1.42 5.88 -10.51
CA PHE A 156 -0.30 5.97 -9.58
C PHE A 156 0.54 4.70 -9.69
N PRO A 157 1.87 4.80 -9.88
CA PRO A 157 2.74 3.64 -9.76
C PRO A 157 2.58 3.02 -8.37
N SER A 158 2.21 1.75 -8.30
CA SER A 158 1.91 1.07 -7.03
C SER A 158 3.10 1.14 -6.07
N SER A 159 4.30 0.98 -6.61
CA SER A 159 5.54 1.02 -5.82
C SER A 159 5.76 2.41 -5.19
N GLU A 160 5.55 3.49 -5.94
CA GLU A 160 5.71 4.87 -5.42
C GLU A 160 4.61 5.22 -4.42
N PHE A 161 3.37 4.81 -4.71
CA PHE A 161 2.22 5.09 -3.85
C PHE A 161 2.37 4.45 -2.47
N PHE A 162 2.60 3.14 -2.41
CA PHE A 162 2.61 2.41 -1.13
C PHE A 162 3.92 2.53 -0.36
N LYS A 163 5.09 2.61 -1.02
CA LYS A 163 6.39 2.74 -0.32
C LYS A 163 6.47 3.96 0.59
N ARG A 164 5.78 5.04 0.25
CA ARG A 164 5.71 6.24 1.11
C ARG A 164 5.12 5.95 2.49
N HIS A 165 4.21 4.99 2.56
CA HIS A 165 3.54 4.59 3.79
C HIS A 165 4.32 3.50 4.54
N GLY A 166 5.25 2.79 3.87
CA GLY A 166 6.01 1.68 4.42
C GLY A 166 7.34 2.04 5.09
N ASN A 167 7.85 3.27 4.92
CA ASN A 167 9.14 3.72 5.47
C ASN A 167 9.10 4.05 6.99
N ILE A 168 8.13 3.52 7.73
CA ILE A 168 7.93 3.82 9.16
C ILE A 168 8.78 2.91 10.05
N TYR A 169 9.38 1.87 9.47
CA TYR A 169 10.01 0.80 10.22
C TYR A 169 11.51 0.78 10.01
N ASP A 170 12.23 0.86 11.12
CA ASP A 170 13.69 0.83 11.19
C ASP A 170 14.20 -0.57 11.60
N ILE A 171 13.38 -1.60 11.36
CA ILE A 171 13.74 -2.98 11.68
C ILE A 171 14.32 -3.66 10.46
N GLU A 172 15.52 -4.20 10.58
CA GLU A 172 16.20 -4.93 9.50
C GLU A 172 15.33 -6.07 8.96
N SER A 173 15.29 -6.19 7.64
CA SER A 173 14.52 -7.21 6.92
C SER A 173 12.99 -7.14 7.09
N GLN A 174 12.46 -6.08 7.70
CA GLN A 174 11.03 -5.80 7.68
C GLN A 174 10.62 -5.37 6.28
N PHE A 175 9.47 -5.80 5.80
CA PHE A 175 8.97 -5.41 4.49
C PHE A 175 7.46 -5.20 4.48
N LEU A 176 7.06 -4.44 3.47
CA LEU A 176 5.69 -4.20 3.13
C LEU A 176 5.24 -5.20 2.06
N MET A 177 4.04 -5.75 2.22
CA MET A 177 3.32 -6.49 1.19
C MET A 177 1.96 -5.84 1.00
N VAL A 178 1.59 -5.60 -0.24
CA VAL A 178 0.27 -5.06 -0.60
C VAL A 178 -0.35 -5.93 -1.67
N MET A 179 -1.63 -6.22 -1.51
CA MET A 179 -2.45 -6.95 -2.49
C MET A 179 -3.70 -6.12 -2.80
N ASP A 180 -4.25 -6.33 -3.98
CA ASP A 180 -5.60 -5.86 -4.30
C ASP A 180 -6.69 -6.80 -3.76
N GLU A 181 -7.95 -6.47 -4.00
CA GLU A 181 -9.11 -7.26 -3.61
C GLU A 181 -9.15 -8.68 -4.22
N ASN A 182 -8.46 -8.88 -5.34
CA ASN A 182 -8.33 -10.17 -6.03
C ASN A 182 -7.09 -10.95 -5.60
N SER A 183 -6.40 -10.49 -4.54
CA SER A 183 -5.16 -11.09 -4.02
C SER A 183 -3.96 -10.97 -4.97
N VAL A 184 -3.98 -10.04 -5.93
CA VAL A 184 -2.84 -9.76 -6.80
C VAL A 184 -1.83 -8.91 -6.04
N LEU A 185 -0.59 -9.39 -5.97
CA LEU A 185 0.49 -8.69 -5.27
C LEU A 185 0.90 -7.41 -6.03
N LEU A 186 0.77 -6.28 -5.37
CA LEU A 186 1.14 -4.95 -5.87
C LEU A 186 2.50 -4.52 -5.36
N ILE A 187 2.84 -4.91 -4.14
CA ILE A 187 4.13 -4.69 -3.50
C ILE A 187 4.58 -5.99 -2.85
N HIS A 188 5.79 -6.38 -3.17
CA HIS A 188 6.47 -7.53 -2.57
C HIS A 188 7.99 -7.31 -2.62
N PRO A 189 8.79 -7.79 -1.63
CA PRO A 189 10.24 -7.66 -1.66
C PRO A 189 10.89 -8.37 -2.85
N ASN A 190 10.34 -9.51 -3.27
CA ASN A 190 10.69 -10.14 -4.53
C ASN A 190 9.83 -9.55 -5.67
N MET A 191 10.46 -8.76 -6.55
CA MET A 191 9.77 -8.10 -7.67
C MET A 191 9.18 -9.09 -8.69
N GLU A 192 9.68 -10.32 -8.76
CA GLU A 192 9.13 -11.37 -9.65
C GLU A 192 7.73 -11.82 -9.23
N ASN A 193 7.35 -11.57 -7.97
CA ASN A 193 6.03 -11.90 -7.42
C ASN A 193 5.00 -10.79 -7.63
N VAL A 194 5.44 -9.58 -8.00
CA VAL A 194 4.52 -8.46 -8.27
C VAL A 194 3.70 -8.76 -9.53
N GLY A 195 2.40 -8.55 -9.44
CA GLY A 195 1.43 -8.86 -10.49
C GLY A 195 0.91 -10.31 -10.48
N LYS A 196 1.40 -11.19 -9.60
CA LYS A 196 0.90 -12.56 -9.44
C LYS A 196 -0.15 -12.63 -8.33
N ASN A 197 -1.05 -13.60 -8.42
CA ASN A 197 -2.02 -13.85 -7.35
C ASN A 197 -1.33 -14.56 -6.17
N PHE A 198 -1.60 -14.13 -4.96
CA PHE A 198 -1.03 -14.71 -3.73
C PHE A 198 -1.32 -16.21 -3.60
N PHE A 199 -2.47 -16.67 -4.08
CA PHE A 199 -2.88 -18.09 -3.99
C PHE A 199 -2.44 -18.94 -5.18
N ASP A 200 -1.70 -18.39 -6.17
CA ASP A 200 -1.13 -19.18 -7.26
C ASP A 200 -0.06 -20.14 -6.77
N ASP A 201 0.04 -21.30 -7.40
CA ASP A 201 0.97 -22.37 -7.02
C ASP A 201 2.42 -21.90 -6.88
N GLU A 202 2.86 -20.97 -7.72
CA GLU A 202 4.21 -20.42 -7.70
C GLU A 202 4.49 -19.65 -6.41
N ILE A 203 3.58 -18.77 -5.99
CA ILE A 203 3.68 -18.04 -4.73
C ILE A 203 3.53 -18.99 -3.55
N GLN A 204 2.61 -19.95 -3.65
CA GLN A 204 2.36 -20.94 -2.61
C GLN A 204 3.57 -21.85 -2.37
N GLN A 205 4.36 -22.15 -3.39
CA GLN A 205 5.63 -22.88 -3.25
C GLN A 205 6.65 -22.05 -2.45
N ASP A 206 6.78 -20.75 -2.74
CA ASP A 206 7.70 -19.84 -2.04
C ASP A 206 7.39 -19.75 -0.53
N ILE A 207 6.13 -19.86 -0.16
CA ILE A 207 5.67 -19.83 1.25
C ILE A 207 5.42 -21.24 1.81
N SER A 208 5.88 -22.29 1.13
CA SER A 208 5.73 -23.69 1.55
C SER A 208 4.27 -24.09 1.84
N HIS A 209 3.31 -23.57 1.06
CA HIS A 209 1.87 -23.78 1.25
C HIS A 209 1.41 -23.56 2.71
N ASN A 210 1.93 -22.53 3.38
CA ASN A 210 1.68 -22.28 4.80
C ASN A 210 0.19 -22.03 5.07
N ALA A 211 -0.48 -23.02 5.69
CA ALA A 211 -1.92 -22.97 5.92
C ALA A 211 -2.33 -21.81 6.85
N ALA A 212 -1.53 -21.51 7.89
CA ALA A 212 -1.84 -20.44 8.81
C ALA A 212 -1.76 -19.06 8.13
N LEU A 213 -0.77 -18.85 7.25
CA LEU A 213 -0.65 -17.63 6.47
C LEU A 213 -1.80 -17.51 5.46
N ASN A 214 -2.18 -18.60 4.79
CA ASN A 214 -3.29 -18.60 3.86
C ASN A 214 -4.64 -18.30 4.53
N GLU A 215 -4.91 -18.90 5.69
CA GLU A 215 -6.11 -18.61 6.49
C GLU A 215 -6.11 -17.15 6.99
N HIS A 216 -4.96 -16.66 7.41
CA HIS A 216 -4.79 -15.27 7.83
C HIS A 216 -5.13 -14.29 6.70
N ILE A 217 -4.56 -14.48 5.52
CA ILE A 217 -4.82 -13.61 4.36
C ILE A 217 -6.30 -13.69 3.94
N ALA A 218 -6.88 -14.89 3.89
CA ALA A 218 -8.30 -15.07 3.60
C ALA A 218 -9.20 -14.32 4.61
N HIS A 219 -8.86 -14.38 5.90
CA HIS A 219 -9.58 -13.64 6.95
C HIS A 219 -9.49 -12.11 6.78
N VAL A 220 -8.34 -11.62 6.34
CA VAL A 220 -8.17 -10.17 6.07
C VAL A 220 -8.95 -9.75 4.82
N LEU A 221 -9.04 -10.59 3.79
CA LEU A 221 -9.88 -10.36 2.60
C LEU A 221 -11.37 -10.21 2.95
N GLU A 222 -11.81 -10.85 4.03
CA GLU A 222 -13.18 -10.70 4.57
C GLU A 222 -13.41 -9.35 5.29
N GLY A 223 -12.43 -8.45 5.31
CA GLY A 223 -12.54 -7.13 5.92
C GLY A 223 -12.04 -7.05 7.38
N ASN A 224 -11.34 -8.06 7.88
CA ASN A 224 -10.87 -8.11 9.26
C ASN A 224 -9.39 -7.71 9.38
N LEU A 225 -9.04 -6.93 10.41
CA LEU A 225 -7.64 -6.80 10.79
C LEU A 225 -7.20 -8.10 11.48
N SER A 226 -6.01 -8.59 11.14
CA SER A 226 -5.44 -9.77 11.76
C SER A 226 -3.92 -9.65 11.90
N THR A 227 -3.39 -10.24 12.96
CA THR A 227 -1.94 -10.37 13.16
C THR A 227 -1.64 -11.79 13.59
N ILE A 228 -0.70 -12.43 12.90
CA ILE A 228 -0.22 -13.77 13.23
C ILE A 228 1.29 -13.81 13.36
N ILE A 229 1.76 -14.80 14.11
CA ILE A 229 3.14 -15.26 14.08
C ILE A 229 3.16 -16.60 13.37
N PHE A 230 4.00 -16.74 12.36
CA PHE A 230 4.07 -17.95 11.54
C PHE A 230 5.52 -18.27 11.17
N THR A 231 5.81 -19.53 10.87
CA THR A 231 7.12 -20.00 10.41
C THR A 231 6.98 -20.53 8.99
N LEU A 232 7.81 -20.07 8.06
CA LEU A 232 7.79 -20.55 6.67
C LEU A 232 8.53 -21.89 6.55
N ASP A 233 9.82 -21.87 6.87
CA ASP A 233 10.67 -23.05 6.98
C ASP A 233 11.81 -22.77 8.00
N ASP A 234 12.61 -23.79 8.31
CA ASP A 234 13.70 -23.67 9.28
C ASP A 234 14.79 -22.65 8.87
N ASN A 235 14.91 -22.34 7.57
CA ASN A 235 15.93 -21.42 7.05
C ASN A 235 15.43 -19.96 7.05
N ILE A 236 14.13 -19.75 6.80
CA ILE A 236 13.51 -18.43 6.72
C ILE A 236 13.08 -17.93 8.10
N GLY A 237 12.76 -18.87 9.01
CA GLY A 237 12.42 -18.61 10.39
C GLY A 237 11.03 -18.04 10.62
N GLU A 238 10.80 -17.65 11.88
CA GLU A 238 9.52 -17.14 12.35
C GLU A 238 9.34 -15.65 11.99
N ARG A 239 8.12 -15.26 11.64
CA ARG A 239 7.74 -13.90 11.21
C ARG A 239 6.44 -13.46 11.86
N ILE A 240 6.33 -12.16 12.12
CA ILE A 240 5.07 -11.48 12.46
C ILE A 240 4.49 -10.92 11.18
N ASN A 241 3.25 -11.23 10.86
CA ASN A 241 2.49 -10.60 9.79
C ASN A 241 1.28 -9.89 10.38
N SER A 242 1.23 -8.57 10.24
CA SER A 242 0.10 -7.75 10.63
C SER A 242 -0.54 -7.20 9.37
N ALA A 243 -1.74 -7.65 9.06
CA ALA A 243 -2.44 -7.29 7.84
C ALA A 243 -3.79 -6.63 8.14
N ILE A 244 -4.15 -5.64 7.32
CA ILE A 244 -5.36 -4.84 7.46
C ILE A 244 -5.96 -4.55 6.09
N PRO A 245 -7.30 -4.64 5.95
CA PRO A 245 -7.97 -4.14 4.77
C PRO A 245 -7.94 -2.60 4.72
N VAL A 246 -7.85 -2.04 3.54
CA VAL A 246 -8.07 -0.62 3.25
C VAL A 246 -9.42 -0.50 2.59
N ASP A 247 -10.41 -0.04 3.36
CA ASP A 247 -11.79 0.08 2.91
C ASP A 247 -12.08 1.48 2.39
N ILE A 248 -12.66 1.53 1.19
CA ILE A 248 -13.16 2.76 0.60
C ILE A 248 -14.63 2.54 0.26
N SER A 249 -15.47 3.40 0.80
CA SER A 249 -16.92 3.32 0.61
C SER A 249 -17.56 1.98 1.01
N GLY A 250 -16.94 1.25 1.96
CA GLY A 250 -17.45 -0.02 2.49
C GLY A 250 -17.06 -1.26 1.70
N LYS A 251 -16.10 -1.12 0.76
CA LYS A 251 -15.49 -2.21 0.02
C LYS A 251 -14.00 -2.26 0.34
N THR A 252 -13.46 -3.45 0.59
CA THR A 252 -12.01 -3.67 0.70
C THR A 252 -11.40 -3.54 -0.69
N GLU A 253 -10.55 -2.52 -0.87
CA GLU A 253 -9.86 -2.30 -2.14
C GLU A 253 -8.43 -2.86 -2.11
N PHE A 254 -7.78 -2.81 -0.95
CA PHE A 254 -6.43 -3.32 -0.76
C PHE A 254 -6.28 -4.04 0.58
N ILE A 255 -5.35 -4.97 0.62
CA ILE A 255 -4.79 -5.50 1.86
C ILE A 255 -3.38 -4.96 2.00
N PHE A 256 -3.12 -4.33 3.13
CA PHE A 256 -1.83 -3.80 3.51
C PHE A 256 -1.26 -4.65 4.63
N ALA A 257 -0.12 -5.29 4.39
CA ALA A 257 0.52 -6.15 5.37
C ALA A 257 1.96 -5.73 5.64
N VAL A 258 2.33 -5.72 6.92
CA VAL A 258 3.70 -5.54 7.38
C VAL A 258 4.22 -6.87 7.87
N VAL A 259 5.37 -7.28 7.36
CA VAL A 259 6.01 -8.55 7.72
C VAL A 259 7.35 -8.26 8.38
N THR A 260 7.51 -8.75 9.61
CA THR A 260 8.73 -8.54 10.42
C THR A 260 9.31 -9.90 10.84
N PRO A 261 10.57 -10.21 10.48
CA PRO A 261 11.25 -11.39 11.00
C PRO A 261 11.50 -11.28 12.51
N THR A 262 11.15 -12.31 13.28
CA THR A 262 11.35 -12.29 14.73
C THR A 262 12.82 -12.38 15.11
N HIS A 263 13.68 -12.94 14.26
CA HIS A 263 15.12 -12.99 14.52
C HIS A 263 15.75 -11.59 14.55
N SER A 264 15.31 -10.66 13.70
CA SER A 264 15.80 -9.26 13.71
C SER A 264 15.46 -8.57 15.04
N ILE A 265 14.26 -8.80 15.56
CA ILE A 265 13.83 -8.30 16.87
C ILE A 265 14.71 -8.92 17.99
N ASN A 266 14.93 -10.24 17.92
CA ASN A 266 15.73 -10.95 18.90
C ASN A 266 17.20 -10.51 18.88
N GLN A 267 17.76 -10.20 17.71
CA GLN A 267 19.11 -9.68 17.58
C GLN A 267 19.27 -8.32 18.26
N GLU A 268 18.37 -7.39 18.04
CA GLU A 268 18.36 -6.08 18.74
C GLU A 268 18.28 -6.25 20.26
N ILE A 269 17.45 -7.20 20.74
CA ILE A 269 17.34 -7.50 22.17
C ILE A 269 18.65 -8.06 22.71
N ASP A 270 19.29 -8.99 22.01
CA ASP A 270 20.55 -9.60 22.42
C ASP A 270 21.66 -8.54 22.53
N GLU A 271 21.71 -7.56 21.62
CA GLU A 271 22.62 -6.42 21.70
C GLU A 271 22.34 -5.56 22.95
N ILE A 272 21.09 -5.20 23.22
CA ILE A 272 20.70 -4.42 24.40
C ILE A 272 21.08 -5.18 25.70
N ILE A 273 20.78 -6.47 25.76
CA ILE A 273 21.13 -7.31 26.89
C ILE A 273 22.65 -7.37 27.08
N PHE A 274 23.42 -7.52 26.02
CA PHE A 274 24.87 -7.53 26.04
C PHE A 274 25.44 -6.22 26.60
N PHE A 275 24.98 -5.06 26.07
CA PHE A 275 25.42 -3.76 26.61
C PHE A 275 25.02 -3.56 28.07
N THR A 276 23.83 -3.99 28.48
CA THR A 276 23.36 -3.91 29.87
C THR A 276 24.22 -4.77 30.81
N LYS A 277 24.60 -5.96 30.36
CA LYS A 277 25.53 -6.83 31.12
C LYS A 277 26.90 -6.15 31.29
N ILE A 278 27.46 -5.55 30.22
CA ILE A 278 28.72 -4.81 30.32
C ILE A 278 28.61 -3.64 31.27
N GLN A 279 27.56 -2.81 31.17
CA GLN A 279 27.35 -1.69 32.11
C GLN A 279 27.25 -2.14 33.56
N THR A 280 26.55 -3.23 33.80
CA THR A 280 26.42 -3.81 35.16
C THR A 280 27.78 -4.26 35.72
N VAL A 281 28.60 -4.93 34.92
CA VAL A 281 29.95 -5.35 35.31
C VAL A 281 30.83 -4.13 35.59
N LEU A 282 30.82 -3.11 34.77
CA LEU A 282 31.58 -1.88 34.98
C LEU A 282 31.14 -1.15 36.25
N LEU A 283 29.84 -1.10 36.53
CA LEU A 283 29.32 -0.55 37.80
C LEU A 283 29.84 -1.32 39.02
N LEU A 284 29.79 -2.64 38.96
CA LEU A 284 30.30 -3.49 40.05
C LEU A 284 31.80 -3.27 40.29
N ILE A 285 32.60 -3.19 39.21
CA ILE A 285 34.03 -2.90 39.30
C ILE A 285 34.26 -1.52 39.94
N SER A 286 33.48 -0.52 39.55
CA SER A 286 33.56 0.83 40.09
C SER A 286 33.24 0.86 41.59
N ILE A 287 32.22 0.15 42.03
CA ILE A 287 31.84 0.02 43.45
C ILE A 287 32.97 -0.64 44.24
N ILE A 288 33.52 -1.75 43.71
CA ILE A 288 34.62 -2.46 44.34
C ILE A 288 35.87 -1.54 44.47
N ALA A 289 36.22 -0.80 43.42
CA ALA A 289 37.33 0.13 43.43
C ALA A 289 37.15 1.24 44.49
N VAL A 290 35.95 1.81 44.61
CA VAL A 290 35.62 2.79 45.65
C VAL A 290 35.77 2.20 47.03
N LEU A 291 35.26 1.00 47.28
CA LEU A 291 35.37 0.29 48.57
C LEU A 291 36.84 0.03 48.93
N LEU A 292 37.67 -0.40 47.98
CA LEU A 292 39.10 -0.63 48.20
C LEU A 292 39.82 0.67 48.60
N VAL A 293 39.49 1.81 47.95
CA VAL A 293 40.06 3.11 48.33
C VAL A 293 39.69 3.50 49.76
N PHE A 294 38.47 3.20 50.19
CA PHE A 294 38.04 3.46 51.58
C PHE A 294 38.75 2.55 52.60
N ILE A 295 39.04 1.30 52.26
CA ILE A 295 39.73 0.33 53.13
C ILE A 295 41.20 0.73 53.29
N VAL A 296 41.85 1.13 52.18
CA VAL A 296 43.28 1.52 52.18
C VAL A 296 43.54 2.84 52.90
N LYS A 297 42.53 3.76 52.95
CA LYS A 297 42.63 5.03 53.67
C LYS A 297 42.33 4.96 55.17
N ARG A 298 41.95 3.80 55.71
CA ARG A 298 41.81 3.53 57.13
C ARG A 298 43.06 2.88 57.68
#